data_d4a55eb26a11637ff1784c5b1be76d3c
#
_entry.id   d4a55eb26a11637ff1784c5b1be76d3c
#
_cell.length_a   1.000
_cell.length_b   1.000
_cell.length_c   1.000
_cell.angle_alpha   90.00
_cell.angle_beta   90.00
_cell.angle_gamma   90.00
#
_symmetry.space_group_name_H-M   'P 1'
#
loop_
_entity.id
_entity.type
_entity.pdbx_description
1 polymer ?
#
loop_
_entity_poly.entity_id
_entity_poly.type
_entity_poly.pdbx_seq_one_letter_code
_entity_poly.pdbx_strand_id
1 'polypeptide(L)'
;MYTKQLTMKAFYRISLFVISLLIVSCVQDDNGDFIDYQVAIPVTQSLTDFRASVSIEDPQPIQQPGKIYTYEDYIFVNDFFQGIHIIDNSNPENPVKLSYLKIPANQDIAVKDDILYADSGIDLVAFNISNITNITTVARLENVFPTYNELTPEGADFIDY
;
A
#
# COMPACT_ATOMS: atom_id res chain seq x y z
N MET A 1 29.73 66.35 47.96
CA MET A 1 30.44 65.04 47.79
C MET A 1 29.49 63.84 47.79
N TYR A 2 28.28 63.97 48.26
CA TYR A 2 27.24 62.89 48.37
C TYR A 2 26.53 62.52 47.04
N THR A 3 26.34 63.48 46.15
CA THR A 3 25.61 63.29 44.90
C THR A 3 26.35 62.36 43.90
N LYS A 4 27.69 62.35 43.88
CA LYS A 4 28.49 61.52 42.97
C LYS A 4 28.47 60.03 43.34
N GLN A 5 28.31 59.72 44.62
CA GLN A 5 28.22 58.29 45.08
C GLN A 5 26.86 57.69 44.78
N LEU A 6 25.78 58.49 44.75
CA LEU A 6 24.44 57.99 44.49
C LEU A 6 24.24 57.63 43.00
N THR A 7 24.81 58.47 42.11
CA THR A 7 24.78 58.21 40.68
C THR A 7 25.59 56.97 40.29
N MET A 8 26.71 56.77 40.93
CA MET A 8 27.59 55.59 40.62
C MET A 8 26.94 54.27 41.09
N LYS A 9 26.27 54.26 42.21
CA LYS A 9 25.51 53.08 42.67
C LYS A 9 24.27 52.79 41.83
N ALA A 10 23.61 53.84 41.32
CA ALA A 10 22.48 53.70 40.41
C ALA A 10 22.97 53.14 39.06
N PHE A 11 24.08 53.62 38.50
CA PHE A 11 24.69 53.10 37.28
C PHE A 11 25.07 51.62 37.40
N TYR A 12 25.62 51.21 38.51
CA TYR A 12 26.03 49.80 38.75
C TYR A 12 24.78 48.89 38.85
N ARG A 13 23.70 49.36 39.46
CA ARG A 13 22.42 48.60 39.53
C ARG A 13 21.74 48.47 38.17
N ILE A 14 21.78 49.55 37.35
CA ILE A 14 21.23 49.52 36.00
C ILE A 14 22.06 48.61 35.10
N SER A 15 23.41 48.68 35.18
CA SER A 15 24.29 47.78 34.44
C SER A 15 24.07 46.33 34.80
N LEU A 16 23.92 46.00 36.08
CA LEU A 16 23.64 44.64 36.54
C LEU A 16 22.28 44.13 36.03
N PHE A 17 21.28 44.99 35.98
CA PHE A 17 19.95 44.68 35.46
C PHE A 17 19.96 44.43 33.94
N VAL A 18 20.72 45.24 33.18
CA VAL A 18 20.90 45.03 31.74
C VAL A 18 21.67 43.76 31.43
N ILE A 19 22.68 43.44 32.22
CA ILE A 19 23.45 42.16 32.05
C ILE A 19 22.55 40.97 32.40
N SER A 20 21.68 41.07 33.42
CA SER A 20 20.72 40.03 33.75
C SER A 20 19.67 39.79 32.64
N LEU A 21 19.24 40.86 31.96
CA LEU A 21 18.32 40.74 30.83
C LEU A 21 18.97 40.03 29.60
N LEU A 22 20.28 40.19 29.41
CA LEU A 22 20.99 39.57 28.30
C LEU A 22 21.20 38.06 28.49
N ILE A 23 21.15 37.56 29.74
CA ILE A 23 21.33 36.12 30.02
C ILE A 23 20.03 35.34 29.78
N VAL A 24 18.86 35.97 29.78
CA VAL A 24 17.56 35.32 29.60
C VAL A 24 17.20 35.14 28.10
N SER A 25 17.99 35.71 27.20
CA SER A 25 17.69 35.73 25.75
C SER A 25 18.14 34.51 24.95
N CYS A 26 18.59 33.43 25.59
CA CYS A 26 18.95 32.19 24.89
C CYS A 26 18.36 30.96 25.59
N VAL A 27 17.05 30.91 25.72
CA VAL A 27 16.34 29.63 25.67
C VAL A 27 15.79 29.55 24.25
N GLN A 28 16.63 29.12 23.35
CA GLN A 28 16.19 28.58 22.08
C GLN A 28 15.55 27.25 22.45
N ASP A 29 14.18 27.24 22.49
CA ASP A 29 13.43 25.99 22.42
C ASP A 29 13.87 25.38 21.08
N ASP A 30 14.81 24.45 21.19
CA ASP A 30 15.08 23.47 20.15
C ASP A 30 13.86 22.51 20.15
N ASN A 31 12.70 23.05 19.81
CA ASN A 31 11.63 22.23 19.28
C ASN A 31 12.16 21.74 17.95
N GLY A 32 13.04 20.75 18.03
CA GLY A 32 13.39 19.98 16.86
C GLY A 32 12.06 19.56 16.25
N ASP A 33 11.70 20.16 15.12
CA ASP A 33 10.63 19.64 14.29
C ASP A 33 11.04 18.20 13.96
N PHE A 34 10.54 17.26 14.76
CA PHE A 34 10.62 15.85 14.41
C PHE A 34 9.74 15.70 13.18
N ILE A 35 10.39 15.70 12.02
CA ILE A 35 9.70 15.35 10.78
C ILE A 35 9.49 13.85 10.85
N ASP A 36 8.22 13.46 11.01
CA ASP A 36 7.83 12.05 11.01
C ASP A 36 7.75 11.59 9.56
N TYR A 37 8.69 10.74 9.17
CA TYR A 37 8.73 10.16 7.82
C TYR A 37 8.03 8.81 7.81
N GLN A 38 7.15 8.60 6.85
CA GLN A 38 6.58 7.29 6.57
C GLN A 38 7.56 6.51 5.69
N VAL A 39 8.21 5.51 6.27
CA VAL A 39 9.18 4.67 5.58
C VAL A 39 8.52 3.38 5.16
N ALA A 40 8.57 3.04 3.87
CA ALA A 40 8.16 1.75 3.36
C ALA A 40 9.34 0.76 3.45
N ILE A 41 9.16 -0.30 4.21
CA ILE A 41 10.13 -1.39 4.31
C ILE A 41 9.67 -2.52 3.37
N PRO A 42 10.44 -2.86 2.32
CA PRO A 42 10.05 -3.90 1.39
C PRO A 42 10.09 -5.28 2.06
N VAL A 43 9.01 -6.05 1.88
CA VAL A 43 8.98 -7.47 2.23
C VAL A 43 9.30 -8.26 0.97
N THR A 44 10.44 -8.93 0.96
CA THR A 44 10.87 -9.74 -0.18
C THR A 44 10.34 -11.16 -0.11
N GLN A 45 9.92 -11.70 -1.24
CA GLN A 45 9.48 -13.09 -1.40
C GLN A 45 10.22 -13.69 -2.61
N SER A 46 10.57 -14.99 -2.55
CA SER A 46 11.14 -15.66 -3.72
C SER A 46 10.09 -15.78 -4.83
N LEU A 47 10.51 -15.74 -6.11
CA LEU A 47 9.59 -15.97 -7.23
C LEU A 47 8.93 -17.34 -7.17
N THR A 48 9.61 -18.35 -6.64
CA THR A 48 9.05 -19.70 -6.45
C THR A 48 7.89 -19.67 -5.46
N ASP A 49 8.06 -19.03 -4.32
CA ASP A 49 7.00 -18.93 -3.31
C ASP A 49 5.85 -18.03 -3.79
N PHE A 50 6.17 -16.94 -4.50
CA PHE A 50 5.18 -16.07 -5.13
C PHE A 50 4.30 -16.85 -6.11
N ARG A 51 4.90 -17.64 -7.01
CA ARG A 51 4.20 -18.46 -7.98
C ARG A 51 3.38 -19.58 -7.32
N ALA A 52 3.91 -20.19 -6.26
CA ALA A 52 3.22 -21.22 -5.50
C ALA A 52 2.05 -20.70 -4.65
N SER A 53 1.97 -19.41 -4.41
CA SER A 53 0.90 -18.81 -3.60
C SER A 53 -0.43 -18.59 -4.36
N VAL A 54 -0.47 -18.88 -5.66
CA VAL A 54 -1.73 -18.89 -6.43
C VAL A 54 -2.58 -20.07 -5.98
N SER A 55 -3.81 -19.82 -5.54
CA SER A 55 -4.71 -20.82 -4.98
C SER A 55 -6.17 -20.51 -5.29
N ILE A 56 -7.02 -21.52 -5.16
CA ILE A 56 -8.47 -21.42 -5.24
C ILE A 56 -8.99 -21.54 -3.82
N GLU A 57 -9.71 -20.55 -3.35
CA GLU A 57 -10.14 -20.39 -1.97
C GLU A 57 -11.67 -20.22 -1.89
N ASP A 58 -12.20 -20.35 -0.68
CA ASP A 58 -13.58 -20.02 -0.37
C ASP A 58 -13.85 -18.52 -0.64
N PRO A 59 -15.13 -18.14 -0.84
CA PRO A 59 -15.49 -16.75 -1.07
C PRO A 59 -14.97 -15.79 -0.01
N GLN A 60 -14.35 -14.71 -0.45
CA GLN A 60 -13.77 -13.65 0.39
C GLN A 60 -14.59 -12.34 0.30
N PRO A 61 -14.44 -11.40 1.26
CA PRO A 61 -14.88 -10.02 1.09
C PRO A 61 -14.06 -9.33 -0.02
N ILE A 62 -14.73 -8.55 -0.88
CA ILE A 62 -14.05 -7.70 -1.86
C ILE A 62 -13.40 -6.53 -1.11
N GLN A 63 -12.11 -6.29 -1.32
CA GLN A 63 -11.34 -5.25 -0.64
C GLN A 63 -11.13 -4.01 -1.53
N GLN A 64 -10.58 -4.22 -2.73
CA GLN A 64 -10.25 -3.16 -3.68
C GLN A 64 -10.76 -3.55 -5.08
N PRO A 65 -12.06 -3.38 -5.36
CA PRO A 65 -12.64 -3.82 -6.62
C PRO A 65 -12.01 -3.06 -7.80
N GLY A 66 -11.48 -3.81 -8.74
CA GLY A 66 -10.92 -3.34 -9.99
C GLY A 66 -11.83 -3.65 -11.17
N LYS A 67 -11.28 -4.31 -12.21
CA LYS A 67 -12.01 -4.70 -13.41
C LYS A 67 -13.12 -5.71 -13.10
N ILE A 68 -14.28 -5.49 -13.73
CA ILE A 68 -15.38 -6.43 -13.73
C ILE A 68 -15.49 -7.04 -15.13
N TYR A 69 -15.55 -8.35 -15.20
CA TYR A 69 -15.72 -9.09 -16.45
C TYR A 69 -16.92 -10.04 -16.33
N THR A 70 -17.78 -10.05 -17.34
CA THR A 70 -18.93 -10.96 -17.38
C THR A 70 -18.70 -12.01 -18.46
N TYR A 71 -18.94 -13.26 -18.10
CA TYR A 71 -18.86 -14.38 -19.02
C TYR A 71 -19.97 -15.38 -18.68
N GLU A 72 -20.87 -15.65 -19.64
CA GLU A 72 -22.11 -16.41 -19.42
C GLU A 72 -22.89 -15.87 -18.21
N ASP A 73 -23.26 -16.73 -17.28
CA ASP A 73 -24.00 -16.40 -16.06
C ASP A 73 -23.08 -15.97 -14.90
N TYR A 74 -21.80 -15.75 -15.16
CA TYR A 74 -20.83 -15.43 -14.10
C TYR A 74 -20.30 -14.01 -14.21
N ILE A 75 -20.04 -13.43 -13.05
CA ILE A 75 -19.32 -12.16 -12.89
C ILE A 75 -17.97 -12.45 -12.21
N PHE A 76 -16.91 -12.01 -12.85
CA PHE A 76 -15.55 -12.01 -12.32
C PHE A 76 -15.21 -10.60 -11.88
N VAL A 77 -14.89 -10.43 -10.60
CA VAL A 77 -14.49 -9.13 -10.05
C VAL A 77 -13.03 -9.23 -9.61
N ASN A 78 -12.17 -8.47 -10.29
CA ASN A 78 -10.79 -8.32 -9.86
C ASN A 78 -10.75 -7.61 -8.50
N ASP A 79 -10.00 -8.15 -7.54
CA ASP A 79 -9.61 -7.49 -6.31
C ASP A 79 -8.14 -7.09 -6.46
N PHE A 80 -7.90 -5.80 -6.64
CA PHE A 80 -6.67 -5.23 -7.14
C PHE A 80 -5.44 -5.70 -6.34
N PHE A 81 -4.44 -6.26 -7.02
CA PHE A 81 -3.24 -6.91 -6.48
C PHE A 81 -3.46 -8.20 -5.68
N GLN A 82 -4.70 -8.67 -5.48
CA GLN A 82 -5.00 -9.78 -4.59
C GLN A 82 -5.56 -11.00 -5.32
N GLY A 83 -6.45 -10.80 -6.31
CA GLY A 83 -7.06 -11.91 -7.04
C GLY A 83 -8.40 -11.61 -7.69
N ILE A 84 -9.24 -12.64 -7.83
CA ILE A 84 -10.49 -12.56 -8.59
C ILE A 84 -11.61 -13.24 -7.82
N HIS A 85 -12.70 -12.52 -7.56
CA HIS A 85 -13.94 -13.09 -7.05
C HIS A 85 -14.77 -13.65 -8.19
N ILE A 86 -15.34 -14.84 -7.99
CA ILE A 86 -16.27 -15.49 -8.93
C ILE A 86 -17.64 -15.48 -8.32
N ILE A 87 -18.59 -14.92 -9.05
CA ILE A 87 -19.96 -14.70 -8.61
C ILE A 87 -20.91 -15.36 -9.62
N ASP A 88 -21.78 -16.22 -9.16
CA ASP A 88 -22.93 -16.72 -9.92
C ASP A 88 -23.98 -15.61 -10.00
N ASN A 89 -24.32 -15.21 -11.22
CA ASN A 89 -25.32 -14.21 -11.54
C ASN A 89 -26.47 -14.80 -12.37
N SER A 90 -26.64 -16.11 -12.37
CA SER A 90 -27.78 -16.77 -13.03
C SER A 90 -29.12 -16.25 -12.54
N ASN A 91 -29.18 -15.79 -11.31
CA ASN A 91 -30.27 -14.99 -10.76
C ASN A 91 -29.77 -13.58 -10.40
N PRO A 92 -29.93 -12.57 -11.28
CA PRO A 92 -29.43 -11.21 -11.02
C PRO A 92 -30.05 -10.50 -9.81
N GLU A 93 -31.21 -10.96 -9.33
CA GLU A 93 -31.85 -10.43 -8.12
C GLU A 93 -31.15 -10.93 -6.83
N ASN A 94 -30.43 -12.04 -6.94
CA ASN A 94 -29.72 -12.64 -5.80
C ASN A 94 -28.39 -13.31 -6.23
N PRO A 95 -27.37 -12.53 -6.60
CA PRO A 95 -26.09 -13.07 -7.01
C PRO A 95 -25.36 -13.74 -5.83
N VAL A 96 -24.66 -14.84 -6.11
CA VAL A 96 -23.98 -15.66 -5.08
C VAL A 96 -22.49 -15.73 -5.34
N LYS A 97 -21.67 -15.37 -4.36
CA LYS A 97 -20.22 -15.58 -4.43
C LYS A 97 -19.91 -17.07 -4.34
N LEU A 98 -19.19 -17.61 -5.32
CA LEU A 98 -18.87 -19.03 -5.42
C LEU A 98 -17.48 -19.37 -4.86
N SER A 99 -16.46 -18.59 -5.26
CA SER A 99 -15.06 -18.84 -4.92
C SER A 99 -14.22 -17.58 -5.10
N TYR A 100 -12.99 -17.68 -4.65
CA TYR A 100 -11.97 -16.65 -4.81
C TYR A 100 -10.69 -17.27 -5.38
N LEU A 101 -10.21 -16.73 -6.49
CA LEU A 101 -8.91 -17.06 -7.04
C LEU A 101 -7.88 -16.09 -6.44
N LYS A 102 -7.08 -16.56 -5.50
CA LYS A 102 -5.96 -15.79 -4.97
C LYS A 102 -4.85 -15.76 -6.00
N ILE A 103 -4.58 -14.59 -6.54
CA ILE A 103 -3.57 -14.36 -7.57
C ILE A 103 -2.78 -13.11 -7.18
N PRO A 104 -1.64 -13.26 -6.48
CA PRO A 104 -0.87 -12.11 -6.05
C PRO A 104 -0.46 -11.22 -7.20
N ALA A 105 -0.51 -9.91 -6.99
CA ALA A 105 -0.22 -8.86 -7.96
C ALA A 105 -1.09 -8.90 -9.22
N ASN A 106 -2.31 -9.45 -9.15
CA ASN A 106 -3.27 -9.44 -10.25
C ASN A 106 -3.88 -8.06 -10.44
N GLN A 107 -3.89 -7.58 -11.67
CA GLN A 107 -4.44 -6.28 -12.06
C GLN A 107 -5.49 -6.39 -13.16
N ASP A 108 -5.36 -7.37 -14.06
CA ASP A 108 -6.26 -7.52 -15.20
C ASP A 108 -6.70 -8.98 -15.41
N ILE A 109 -7.86 -9.14 -16.02
CA ILE A 109 -8.48 -10.42 -16.34
C ILE A 109 -9.09 -10.39 -17.73
N ALA A 110 -9.08 -11.56 -18.38
CA ALA A 110 -9.81 -11.81 -19.61
C ALA A 110 -10.33 -13.25 -19.62
N VAL A 111 -11.48 -13.49 -20.26
CA VAL A 111 -12.02 -14.83 -20.45
C VAL A 111 -12.22 -15.09 -21.92
N LYS A 112 -11.82 -16.27 -22.39
CA LYS A 112 -12.06 -16.74 -23.75
C LYS A 112 -12.13 -18.28 -23.77
N ASP A 113 -13.14 -18.81 -24.40
CA ASP A 113 -13.32 -20.25 -24.64
C ASP A 113 -13.14 -21.08 -23.35
N ASP A 114 -13.83 -20.71 -22.27
CA ASP A 114 -13.77 -21.31 -20.93
C ASP A 114 -12.40 -21.25 -20.25
N ILE A 115 -11.50 -20.41 -20.74
CA ILE A 115 -10.22 -20.16 -20.09
C ILE A 115 -10.20 -18.72 -19.57
N LEU A 116 -9.98 -18.59 -18.26
CA LEU A 116 -9.73 -17.33 -17.59
C LEU A 116 -8.22 -17.07 -17.59
N TYR A 117 -7.82 -15.95 -18.13
CA TYR A 117 -6.45 -15.45 -18.16
C TYR A 117 -6.31 -14.32 -17.13
N ALA A 118 -5.27 -14.38 -16.34
CA ALA A 118 -4.98 -13.37 -15.32
C ALA A 118 -3.48 -13.10 -15.27
N ASP A 119 -3.08 -11.86 -15.13
CA ASP A 119 -1.71 -11.54 -14.77
C ASP A 119 -1.45 -11.92 -13.31
N SER A 120 -0.20 -12.28 -13.02
CA SER A 120 0.32 -12.53 -11.68
C SER A 120 1.71 -11.94 -11.61
N GLY A 121 1.77 -10.63 -11.35
CA GLY A 121 2.99 -9.86 -11.45
C GLY A 121 3.56 -9.88 -12.86
N ILE A 122 4.70 -10.54 -13.05
CA ILE A 122 5.35 -10.65 -14.37
C ILE A 122 4.89 -11.86 -15.21
N ASP A 123 4.05 -12.72 -14.64
CA ASP A 123 3.57 -13.94 -15.27
C ASP A 123 2.12 -13.80 -15.76
N LEU A 124 1.74 -14.63 -16.74
CA LEU A 124 0.35 -14.86 -17.13
C LEU A 124 -0.08 -16.25 -16.67
N VAL A 125 -1.18 -16.34 -15.92
CA VAL A 125 -1.76 -17.61 -15.44
C VAL A 125 -3.08 -17.86 -16.16
N ALA A 126 -3.33 -19.11 -16.54
CA ALA A 126 -4.56 -19.54 -17.18
C ALA A 126 -5.28 -20.61 -16.33
N PHE A 127 -6.58 -20.42 -16.17
CA PHE A 127 -7.45 -21.33 -15.42
C PHE A 127 -8.56 -21.85 -16.33
N ASN A 128 -8.81 -23.14 -16.27
CA ASN A 128 -9.99 -23.73 -16.90
C ASN A 128 -11.21 -23.49 -15.99
N ILE A 129 -12.20 -22.80 -16.52
CA ILE A 129 -13.44 -22.43 -15.83
C ILE A 129 -14.67 -23.08 -16.47
N SER A 130 -14.51 -24.04 -17.40
CA SER A 130 -15.63 -24.79 -17.99
C SER A 130 -16.50 -25.51 -16.94
N ASN A 131 -15.91 -25.82 -15.80
CA ASN A 131 -16.62 -26.22 -14.60
C ASN A 131 -16.27 -25.26 -13.46
N ILE A 132 -17.12 -24.29 -13.22
CA ILE A 132 -16.89 -23.23 -12.22
C ILE A 132 -16.79 -23.72 -10.80
N THR A 133 -17.32 -24.93 -10.50
CA THR A 133 -17.23 -25.55 -9.18
C THR A 133 -15.93 -26.39 -9.00
N ASN A 134 -15.17 -26.58 -10.08
CA ASN A 134 -13.91 -27.32 -10.09
C ASN A 134 -12.89 -26.64 -11.04
N ILE A 135 -12.54 -25.44 -10.71
CA ILE A 135 -11.55 -24.65 -11.46
C ILE A 135 -10.17 -25.28 -11.31
N THR A 136 -9.39 -25.31 -12.37
CA THR A 136 -8.02 -25.84 -12.37
C THR A 136 -7.07 -24.90 -13.09
N THR A 137 -5.85 -24.75 -12.58
CA THR A 137 -4.79 -24.06 -13.30
C THR A 137 -4.31 -24.93 -14.46
N VAL A 138 -4.35 -24.41 -15.69
CA VAL A 138 -3.95 -25.16 -16.90
C VAL A 138 -2.62 -24.73 -17.48
N ALA A 139 -2.21 -23.48 -17.25
CA ALA A 139 -0.93 -22.99 -17.74
C ALA A 139 -0.43 -21.80 -16.90
N ARG A 140 0.88 -21.63 -16.89
CA ARG A 140 1.57 -20.40 -16.49
C ARG A 140 2.63 -20.09 -17.55
N LEU A 141 2.58 -18.90 -18.09
CA LEU A 141 3.64 -18.33 -18.93
C LEU A 141 4.45 -17.38 -18.06
N GLU A 142 5.71 -17.72 -17.86
CA GLU A 142 6.59 -16.97 -16.98
C GLU A 142 7.27 -15.81 -17.72
N ASN A 143 7.46 -14.69 -17.00
CA ASN A 143 8.19 -13.51 -17.47
C ASN A 143 7.60 -12.91 -18.76
N VAL A 144 6.27 -12.87 -18.88
CA VAL A 144 5.55 -12.34 -20.06
C VAL A 144 5.47 -10.82 -20.00
N PHE A 145 5.31 -10.28 -18.79
CA PHE A 145 5.15 -8.85 -18.55
C PHE A 145 6.46 -8.24 -18.05
N PRO A 146 6.73 -6.96 -18.35
CA PRO A 146 7.88 -6.27 -17.79
C PRO A 146 7.74 -6.16 -16.26
N THR A 147 8.87 -6.22 -15.56
CA THR A 147 8.94 -5.90 -14.12
C THR A 147 8.51 -4.46 -13.90
N TYR A 148 7.59 -4.24 -12.98
CA TYR A 148 7.29 -2.88 -12.52
C TYR A 148 8.52 -2.36 -11.79
N ASN A 149 9.03 -1.22 -12.23
CA ASN A 149 10.02 -0.47 -11.47
C ASN A 149 9.36 0.00 -10.16
N GLU A 150 10.17 0.02 -9.12
CA GLU A 150 9.84 0.40 -7.74
C GLU A 150 8.80 1.51 -7.66
N LEU A 151 7.61 1.16 -7.21
CA LEU A 151 6.58 2.13 -6.88
C LEU A 151 6.68 2.39 -5.38
N THR A 152 7.01 3.63 -5.01
CA THR A 152 6.84 4.06 -3.62
C THR A 152 5.37 3.92 -3.26
N PRO A 153 5.03 3.15 -2.21
CA PRO A 153 3.64 3.01 -1.79
C PRO A 153 3.01 4.35 -1.44
N GLU A 154 1.70 4.49 -1.63
CA GLU A 154 0.98 5.69 -1.26
C GLU A 154 1.17 6.00 0.23
N GLY A 155 1.53 7.23 0.55
CA GLY A 155 1.79 7.70 1.91
C GLY A 155 3.19 7.41 2.45
N ALA A 156 4.09 6.79 1.67
CA ALA A 156 5.50 6.66 2.03
C ALA A 156 6.33 7.80 1.44
N ASP A 157 7.24 8.37 2.22
CA ASP A 157 8.14 9.42 1.76
C ASP A 157 9.34 8.83 0.98
N PHE A 158 9.78 7.62 1.35
CA PHE A 158 10.85 6.88 0.67
C PHE A 158 10.79 5.38 1.01
N ILE A 159 11.56 4.58 0.27
CA ILE A 159 11.74 3.14 0.51
C ILE A 159 13.13 2.93 1.10
N ASP A 160 13.21 2.21 2.22
CA ASP A 160 14.47 1.78 2.83
C ASP A 160 14.77 0.33 2.41
N TYR A 161 15.98 0.07 1.84
CA TYR A 161 16.42 -1.23 1.30
C TYR A 161 17.46 -1.89 2.18
#